data_66d026511eb57b0d1b62b9c77aeefeee
#
_entry.id   66d026511eb57b0d1b62b9c77aeefeee
#
_cell.length_a   1.000
_cell.length_b   1.000
_cell.length_c   1.000
_cell.angle_alpha   90.00
_cell.angle_beta   90.00
_cell.angle_gamma   90.00
#
_symmetry.space_group_name_H-M   'P 1'
#
loop_
_entity.id
_entity.type
_entity.pdbx_description
1 polymer ?
#
loop_
_entity_poly.entity_id
_entity_poly.type
_entity_poly.pdbx_seq_one_letter_code
_entity_poly.pdbx_strand_id
1 'polypeptide(L)'
;MATINAYKMDGLGNDFIIIDRRSNPINLTKDKIIELGKRSNIGFDQIIFIEKEKENSFPITIFNSDGGEVSACGNGSRCVAYLLSKNLNANQVKLKTSNRVLNAKIVDNLMVELEMGKPLFDFEDIPLSKIENPADVSLDIKGKKFTGGFC
;
A
#
# COMPACT_ATOMS: atom_id res chain seq x y z
N MET A 1 14.90 19.37 18.26
CA MET A 1 14.25 18.14 17.77
C MET A 1 13.88 18.35 16.30
N ALA A 2 14.18 17.40 15.42
CA ALA A 2 13.77 17.50 14.02
C ALA A 2 12.27 17.24 13.92
N THR A 3 11.54 18.16 13.34
CA THR A 3 10.10 17.99 13.08
C THR A 3 9.92 17.29 11.73
N ILE A 4 9.07 16.28 11.69
CA ILE A 4 8.76 15.53 10.47
C ILE A 4 7.33 15.85 10.06
N ASN A 5 7.15 16.26 8.83
CA ASN A 5 5.82 16.39 8.26
C ASN A 5 5.31 15.03 7.81
N ALA A 6 4.22 14.61 8.40
CA ALA A 6 3.52 13.37 8.07
C ALA A 6 2.05 13.65 7.81
N TYR A 7 1.46 12.87 6.92
CA TYR A 7 0.03 12.95 6.58
C TYR A 7 -0.67 11.72 7.13
N LYS A 8 -1.71 11.93 7.92
CA LYS A 8 -2.63 10.85 8.30
C LYS A 8 -3.73 10.76 7.26
N MET A 9 -3.89 9.61 6.64
CA MET A 9 -4.90 9.38 5.60
C MET A 9 -5.63 8.08 5.84
N ASP A 10 -6.85 7.99 5.34
CA ASP A 10 -7.67 6.78 5.31
C ASP A 10 -8.03 6.42 3.87
N GLY A 11 -7.99 5.14 3.54
CA GLY A 11 -8.41 4.60 2.26
C GLY A 11 -9.24 3.33 2.46
N LEU A 12 -10.56 3.45 2.35
CA LEU A 12 -11.52 2.33 2.51
C LEU A 12 -11.36 1.57 3.83
N GLY A 13 -11.17 2.31 4.94
CA GLY A 13 -11.06 1.77 6.28
C GLY A 13 -9.65 1.34 6.70
N ASN A 14 -8.67 1.39 5.81
CA ASN A 14 -7.26 1.28 6.19
C ASN A 14 -6.69 2.67 6.48
N ASP A 15 -6.00 2.82 7.59
CA ASP A 15 -5.38 4.08 7.94
C ASP A 15 -3.85 4.06 7.77
N PHE A 16 -3.36 5.16 7.25
CA PHE A 16 -1.98 5.31 6.82
C PHE A 16 -1.32 6.53 7.44
N ILE A 17 -0.02 6.40 7.75
CA ILE A 17 0.88 7.53 7.90
C ILE A 17 1.73 7.61 6.64
N ILE A 18 1.71 8.75 5.96
CA ILE A 18 2.51 8.98 4.77
C ILE A 18 3.57 10.03 5.08
N ILE A 19 4.84 9.68 4.84
CA ILE A 19 5.99 10.56 5.06
C ILE A 19 6.63 10.86 3.70
N ASP A 20 6.66 12.14 3.37
CA ASP A 20 7.29 12.63 2.14
C ASP A 20 8.79 12.86 2.36
N ARG A 21 9.62 11.98 1.80
CA ARG A 21 11.08 12.05 1.86
C ARG A 21 11.72 12.80 0.70
N ARG A 22 10.93 13.31 -0.23
CA ARG A 22 11.45 13.96 -1.44
C ARG A 22 12.38 15.13 -1.11
N SER A 23 12.07 15.90 -0.09
CA SER A 23 12.86 17.06 0.33
C SER A 23 13.64 16.85 1.61
N ASN A 24 13.19 15.95 2.47
CA ASN A 24 13.80 15.72 3.79
C ASN A 24 13.88 14.21 4.07
N PRO A 25 14.99 13.57 3.72
CA PRO A 25 15.17 12.15 3.94
C PRO A 25 15.22 11.85 5.46
N ILE A 26 14.36 10.96 5.89
CA ILE A 26 14.33 10.43 7.24
C ILE A 26 14.28 8.92 7.22
N ASN A 27 15.03 8.29 8.12
CA ASN A 27 14.97 6.85 8.33
C ASN A 27 14.37 6.56 9.70
N LEU A 28 13.34 5.73 9.71
CA LEU A 28 12.79 5.16 10.92
C LEU A 28 13.28 3.72 11.07
N THR A 29 13.72 3.36 12.27
CA THR A 29 14.03 1.97 12.57
C THR A 29 12.75 1.15 12.65
N LYS A 30 12.87 -0.16 12.50
CA LYS A 30 11.74 -1.09 12.66
C LYS A 30 11.06 -0.90 14.01
N ASP A 31 11.82 -0.82 15.09
CA ASP A 31 11.29 -0.63 16.45
C ASP A 31 10.50 0.68 16.57
N LYS A 32 10.97 1.75 15.90
CA LYS A 32 10.25 3.02 15.90
C LYS A 32 8.95 2.96 15.11
N ILE A 33 8.90 2.24 14.00
CA ILE A 33 7.67 1.99 13.23
C ILE A 33 6.67 1.24 14.12
N ILE A 34 7.10 0.17 14.80
CA ILE A 34 6.25 -0.61 15.71
C ILE A 34 5.73 0.27 16.85
N GLU A 35 6.59 1.09 17.47
CA GLU A 35 6.19 2.00 18.54
C GLU A 35 5.10 2.99 18.08
N LEU A 36 5.34 3.64 16.93
CA LEU A 36 4.41 4.62 16.37
C LEU A 36 3.09 3.98 15.89
N GLY A 37 3.17 2.73 15.41
CA GLY A 37 2.00 1.98 14.92
C GLY A 37 1.02 1.53 15.99
N LYS A 38 1.43 1.53 17.27
CA LYS A 38 0.53 1.20 18.38
C LYS A 38 -0.65 2.16 18.43
N ARG A 39 -1.88 1.64 18.56
CA ARG A 39 -3.10 2.44 18.67
C ARG A 39 -3.12 3.36 19.89
N SER A 40 -2.32 3.06 20.91
CA SER A 40 -2.08 3.93 22.08
C SER A 40 -1.12 5.10 21.81
N ASN A 41 -0.50 5.15 20.63
CA ASN A 41 0.39 6.22 20.19
C ASN A 41 -0.26 6.93 18.97
N ILE A 42 0.41 7.00 17.80
CA ILE A 42 -0.18 7.55 16.58
C ILE A 42 -1.20 6.57 16.01
N GLY A 43 -0.87 5.29 15.96
CA GLY A 43 -1.69 4.22 15.44
C GLY A 43 -1.90 4.32 13.94
N PHE A 44 -1.61 3.24 13.23
CA PHE A 44 -1.85 3.10 11.79
C PHE A 44 -1.81 1.62 11.41
N ASP A 45 -2.41 1.29 10.28
CA ASP A 45 -2.24 -0.03 9.67
C ASP A 45 -0.91 -0.12 8.97
N GLN A 46 -0.55 0.93 8.22
CA GLN A 46 0.71 0.98 7.47
C GLN A 46 1.31 2.39 7.48
N ILE A 47 2.64 2.45 7.39
CA ILE A 47 3.40 3.66 7.14
C ILE A 47 4.02 3.59 5.74
N ILE A 48 3.91 4.68 4.98
CA ILE A 48 4.35 4.76 3.60
C ILE A 48 5.32 5.91 3.44
N PHE A 49 6.46 5.63 2.82
CA PHE A 49 7.46 6.63 2.49
C PHE A 49 7.43 6.94 1.00
N ILE A 50 7.44 8.23 0.66
CA ILE A 50 7.55 8.69 -0.73
C ILE A 50 8.97 9.16 -0.95
N GLU A 51 9.64 8.60 -1.96
CA GLU A 51 11.01 8.94 -2.31
C GLU A 51 11.06 9.94 -3.48
N LYS A 52 12.24 10.48 -3.76
CA LYS A 52 12.44 11.36 -4.92
C LYS A 52 12.06 10.65 -6.21
N GLU A 53 11.46 11.40 -7.12
CA GLU A 53 11.12 10.92 -8.45
C GLU A 53 12.33 10.31 -9.15
N LYS A 54 12.13 9.15 -9.75
CA LYS A 54 13.10 8.43 -10.54
C LYS A 54 12.40 7.79 -11.73
N GLU A 55 12.93 7.98 -12.93
CA GLU A 55 12.38 7.39 -14.17
C GLU A 55 10.88 7.68 -14.36
N ASN A 56 10.48 8.94 -14.16
CA ASN A 56 9.09 9.40 -14.25
C ASN A 56 8.11 8.66 -13.32
N SER A 57 8.60 8.15 -12.20
CA SER A 57 7.77 7.52 -11.17
C SER A 57 8.29 7.87 -9.77
N PHE A 58 7.41 7.84 -8.79
CA PHE A 58 7.75 8.05 -7.39
C PHE A 58 7.91 6.71 -6.70
N PRO A 59 9.14 6.32 -6.30
CA PRO A 59 9.31 5.12 -5.50
C PRO A 59 8.60 5.29 -4.17
N ILE A 60 7.92 4.24 -3.72
CA ILE A 60 7.28 4.17 -2.41
C ILE A 60 7.70 2.90 -1.69
N THR A 61 7.92 3.03 -0.38
CA THR A 61 8.19 1.89 0.51
C THR A 61 7.09 1.82 1.55
N ILE A 62 6.55 0.64 1.78
CA ILE A 62 5.38 0.41 2.62
C ILE A 62 5.75 -0.55 3.74
N PHE A 63 5.47 -0.19 4.99
CA PHE A 63 5.65 -1.06 6.14
C PHE A 63 4.33 -1.23 6.89
N ASN A 64 4.04 -2.43 7.32
CA ASN A 64 2.96 -2.68 8.28
C ASN A 64 3.33 -2.13 9.67
N SER A 65 2.33 -2.00 10.53
CA SER A 65 2.53 -1.56 11.91
C SER A 65 3.41 -2.49 12.76
N ASP A 66 3.67 -3.72 12.31
CA ASP A 66 4.64 -4.66 12.89
C ASP A 66 6.09 -4.43 12.40
N GLY A 67 6.28 -3.43 11.55
CA GLY A 67 7.58 -3.09 10.95
C GLY A 67 8.02 -4.02 9.82
N GLY A 68 7.14 -4.90 9.34
CA GLY A 68 7.37 -5.72 8.15
C GLY A 68 7.13 -4.92 6.86
N GLU A 69 8.08 -4.96 5.93
CA GLU A 69 7.91 -4.35 4.61
C GLU A 69 6.96 -5.18 3.76
N VAL A 70 6.09 -4.50 3.01
CA VAL A 70 5.15 -5.14 2.07
C VAL A 70 5.33 -4.56 0.66
N SER A 71 5.15 -5.42 -0.33
CA SER A 71 5.41 -5.09 -1.73
C SER A 71 4.31 -4.28 -2.40
N ALA A 72 3.09 -4.29 -1.86
CA ALA A 72 1.95 -3.58 -2.43
C ALA A 72 0.87 -3.29 -1.40
N CYS A 73 0.18 -2.17 -1.57
CA CYS A 73 -1.06 -1.83 -0.90
C CYS A 73 -1.88 -0.90 -1.80
N GLY A 74 -2.96 -1.40 -2.39
CA GLY A 74 -3.80 -0.62 -3.31
C GLY A 74 -4.43 0.59 -2.62
N ASN A 75 -4.95 0.43 -1.39
CA ASN A 75 -5.56 1.50 -0.62
C ASN A 75 -4.53 2.60 -0.30
N GLY A 76 -3.36 2.23 0.22
CA GLY A 76 -2.28 3.17 0.53
C GLY A 76 -1.74 3.85 -0.72
N SER A 77 -1.58 3.13 -1.82
CA SER A 77 -1.11 3.71 -3.09
C SER A 77 -2.08 4.77 -3.62
N ARG A 78 -3.40 4.60 -3.47
CA ARG A 78 -4.38 5.64 -3.83
C ARG A 78 -4.22 6.89 -2.97
N CYS A 79 -4.01 6.73 -1.66
CA CYS A 79 -3.74 7.86 -0.77
C CYS A 79 -2.48 8.63 -1.18
N VAL A 80 -1.38 7.92 -1.46
CA VAL A 80 -0.13 8.53 -1.95
C VAL A 80 -0.34 9.25 -3.28
N ALA A 81 -1.03 8.62 -4.24
CA ALA A 81 -1.30 9.22 -5.53
C ALA A 81 -2.13 10.50 -5.40
N TYR A 82 -3.15 10.50 -4.55
CA TYR A 82 -3.94 11.69 -4.25
C TYR A 82 -3.09 12.82 -3.65
N LEU A 83 -2.25 12.51 -2.66
CA LEU A 83 -1.35 13.49 -2.05
C LEU A 83 -0.38 14.09 -3.07
N LEU A 84 0.27 13.24 -3.87
CA LEU A 84 1.20 13.69 -4.92
C LEU A 84 0.50 14.53 -5.98
N SER A 85 -0.71 14.15 -6.40
CA SER A 85 -1.47 14.90 -7.39
C SER A 85 -1.76 16.32 -6.94
N LYS A 86 -2.10 16.52 -5.68
CA LYS A 86 -2.31 17.86 -5.09
C LYS A 86 -1.01 18.66 -5.04
N ASN A 87 0.09 18.03 -4.65
CA ASN A 87 1.39 18.70 -4.54
C ASN A 87 1.97 19.09 -5.90
N LEU A 88 1.72 18.28 -6.93
CA LEU A 88 2.25 18.47 -8.29
C LEU A 88 1.27 19.21 -9.21
N ASN A 89 0.04 19.45 -8.76
CA ASN A 89 -1.05 19.93 -9.60
C ASN A 89 -1.24 19.07 -10.86
N ALA A 90 -1.19 17.75 -10.70
CA ALA A 90 -1.29 16.77 -11.77
C ALA A 90 -2.43 15.80 -11.49
N ASN A 91 -3.17 15.39 -12.52
CA ASN A 91 -4.25 14.42 -12.39
C ASN A 91 -3.82 12.98 -12.65
N GLN A 92 -2.54 12.78 -12.99
CA GLN A 92 -1.96 11.45 -13.17
C GLN A 92 -0.60 11.40 -12.49
N VAL A 93 -0.33 10.29 -11.80
CA VAL A 93 0.95 10.02 -11.15
C VAL A 93 1.32 8.55 -11.32
N LYS A 94 2.63 8.29 -11.39
CA LYS A 94 3.17 6.93 -11.41
C LYS A 94 3.88 6.66 -10.10
N LEU A 95 3.51 5.57 -9.44
CA LEU A 95 4.16 5.09 -8.25
C LEU A 95 5.00 3.86 -8.59
N LYS A 96 6.15 3.73 -7.95
CA LYS A 96 7.02 2.55 -8.08
C LYS A 96 7.07 1.82 -6.75
N THR A 97 6.47 0.65 -6.68
CA THR A 97 6.65 -0.29 -5.56
C THR A 97 7.87 -1.18 -5.81
N SER A 98 8.22 -2.05 -4.87
CA SER A 98 9.30 -3.02 -5.08
C SER A 98 9.08 -3.92 -6.30
N ASN A 99 7.82 -4.21 -6.65
CA ASN A 99 7.48 -5.21 -7.67
C ASN A 99 7.04 -4.63 -9.00
N ARG A 100 6.43 -3.43 -9.01
CA ARG A 100 5.81 -2.89 -10.23
C ARG A 100 5.66 -1.38 -10.22
N VAL A 101 5.38 -0.83 -11.38
CA VAL A 101 4.91 0.56 -11.54
C VAL A 101 3.38 0.53 -11.55
N LEU A 102 2.77 1.43 -10.78
CA LEU A 102 1.34 1.64 -10.68
C LEU A 102 0.99 2.97 -11.33
N ASN A 103 0.11 2.96 -12.33
CA ASN A 103 -0.43 4.18 -12.91
C ASN A 103 -1.66 4.58 -12.10
N ALA A 104 -1.67 5.80 -11.60
CA ALA A 104 -2.78 6.35 -10.84
C ALA A 104 -3.36 7.57 -11.55
N LYS A 105 -4.69 7.67 -11.59
CA LYS A 105 -5.44 8.78 -12.16
C LYS A 105 -6.45 9.30 -11.13
N ILE A 106 -6.44 10.60 -10.91
CA ILE A 106 -7.46 11.25 -10.10
C ILE A 106 -8.67 11.47 -10.99
N VAL A 107 -9.77 10.79 -10.68
CA VAL A 107 -10.99 10.80 -11.49
C VAL A 107 -11.91 11.92 -11.03
N ASP A 108 -12.03 12.10 -9.72
CA ASP A 108 -12.85 13.10 -9.08
C ASP A 108 -12.27 13.45 -7.71
N ASN A 109 -12.90 14.35 -6.95
CA ASN A 109 -12.49 14.69 -5.60
C ASN A 109 -12.50 13.42 -4.73
N LEU A 110 -11.33 13.06 -4.16
CA LEU A 110 -11.09 11.86 -3.36
C LEU A 110 -11.23 10.51 -4.09
N MET A 111 -11.49 10.52 -5.40
CA MET A 111 -11.58 9.30 -6.19
C MET A 111 -10.31 9.09 -7.00
N VAL A 112 -9.66 7.95 -6.78
CA VAL A 112 -8.41 7.56 -7.47
C VAL A 112 -8.58 6.20 -8.12
N GLU A 113 -8.46 6.18 -9.43
CA GLU A 113 -8.31 4.97 -10.23
C GLU A 113 -6.83 4.54 -10.17
N LEU A 114 -6.58 3.28 -9.84
CA LEU A 114 -5.25 2.72 -9.74
C LEU A 114 -5.16 1.45 -10.57
N GLU A 115 -4.24 1.43 -11.51
CA GLU A 115 -3.98 0.25 -12.33
C GLU A 115 -3.15 -0.76 -11.54
N MET A 116 -3.78 -1.86 -11.13
CA MET A 116 -3.18 -2.92 -10.31
C MET A 116 -2.59 -4.07 -11.14
N GLY A 117 -2.78 -4.05 -12.47
CA GLY A 117 -2.43 -5.14 -13.37
C GLY A 117 -3.62 -6.07 -13.62
N LYS A 118 -3.36 -7.15 -14.36
CA LYS A 118 -4.36 -8.17 -14.63
C LYS A 118 -4.45 -9.15 -13.46
N PRO A 119 -5.67 -9.59 -13.07
CA PRO A 119 -5.80 -10.68 -12.11
C PRO A 119 -5.24 -11.97 -12.71
N LEU A 120 -4.61 -12.78 -11.87
CA LEU A 120 -4.03 -14.07 -12.23
C LEU A 120 -4.93 -15.15 -11.65
N PHE A 121 -5.28 -16.14 -12.48
CA PHE A 121 -6.21 -17.20 -12.13
C PHE A 121 -5.59 -18.60 -12.20
N ASP A 122 -4.38 -18.69 -12.75
CA ASP A 122 -3.70 -19.96 -12.86
C ASP A 122 -3.14 -20.37 -11.49
N PHE A 123 -3.27 -21.64 -11.18
CA PHE A 123 -2.84 -22.19 -9.89
C PHE A 123 -1.38 -21.85 -9.55
N GLU A 124 -0.49 -21.86 -10.54
CA GLU A 124 0.94 -21.58 -10.37
C GLU A 124 1.23 -20.13 -9.96
N ASP A 125 0.31 -19.21 -10.29
CA ASP A 125 0.45 -17.78 -9.97
C ASP A 125 -0.12 -17.40 -8.59
N ILE A 126 -0.86 -18.33 -7.95
CA ILE A 126 -1.53 -18.10 -6.69
C ILE A 126 -0.75 -18.79 -5.57
N PRO A 127 -0.42 -18.14 -4.43
CA PRO A 127 0.42 -18.73 -3.39
C PRO A 127 -0.35 -19.77 -2.53
N LEU A 128 -0.88 -20.79 -3.18
CA LEU A 128 -1.62 -21.88 -2.57
C LEU A 128 -0.78 -23.17 -2.62
N SER A 129 -0.71 -23.89 -1.52
CA SER A 129 0.18 -25.06 -1.40
C SER A 129 -0.34 -26.30 -2.13
N LYS A 130 -1.64 -26.41 -2.36
CA LYS A 130 -2.26 -27.56 -3.04
C LYS A 130 -3.70 -27.23 -3.42
N ILE A 131 -3.98 -26.99 -4.71
CA ILE A 131 -5.34 -26.78 -5.20
C ILE A 131 -5.49 -27.29 -6.62
N GLU A 132 -6.58 -28.02 -6.87
CA GLU A 132 -6.93 -28.52 -8.18
C GLU A 132 -7.64 -27.46 -9.02
N ASN A 133 -8.41 -26.58 -8.39
CA ASN A 133 -9.15 -25.51 -9.06
C ASN A 133 -9.14 -24.23 -8.20
N PRO A 134 -8.41 -23.17 -8.60
CA PRO A 134 -8.40 -21.91 -7.88
C PRO A 134 -9.75 -21.21 -7.75
N ALA A 135 -10.69 -21.48 -8.68
CA ALA A 135 -12.03 -20.90 -8.64
C ALA A 135 -12.98 -21.59 -7.64
N ASP A 136 -12.59 -22.76 -7.12
CA ASP A 136 -13.43 -23.54 -6.22
C ASP A 136 -12.58 -24.15 -5.09
N VAL A 137 -12.14 -23.28 -4.17
CA VAL A 137 -11.31 -23.66 -3.03
C VAL A 137 -12.17 -23.81 -1.81
N SER A 138 -12.11 -24.96 -1.16
CA SER A 138 -12.76 -25.22 0.12
C SER A 138 -11.76 -25.13 1.27
N LEU A 139 -12.06 -24.28 2.24
CA LEU A 139 -11.29 -24.11 3.48
C LEU A 139 -12.13 -24.58 4.67
N ASP A 140 -11.52 -25.41 5.53
CA ASP A 140 -12.09 -25.73 6.84
C ASP A 140 -11.41 -24.88 7.90
N ILE A 141 -12.18 -24.00 8.54
CA ILE A 141 -11.70 -23.15 9.61
C ILE A 141 -12.52 -23.46 10.86
N LYS A 142 -11.91 -24.15 11.81
CA LYS A 142 -12.56 -24.55 13.08
C LYS A 142 -13.88 -25.29 12.88
N GLY A 143 -13.91 -26.25 11.93
CA GLY A 143 -15.08 -27.06 11.63
C GLY A 143 -16.15 -26.37 10.77
N LYS A 144 -15.90 -25.15 10.30
CA LYS A 144 -16.76 -24.44 9.33
C LYS A 144 -16.12 -24.48 7.94
N LYS A 145 -16.88 -24.95 6.97
CA LYS A 145 -16.45 -24.98 5.56
C LYS A 145 -16.77 -23.64 4.89
N PHE A 146 -15.80 -23.09 4.22
CA PHE A 146 -15.91 -21.90 3.36
C PHE A 146 -15.50 -22.31 1.96
N THR A 147 -16.24 -21.87 0.96
CA THR A 147 -15.92 -22.09 -0.44
C THR A 147 -15.75 -20.74 -1.14
N GLY A 148 -14.71 -20.59 -1.93
CA GLY A 148 -14.43 -19.34 -2.64
C GLY A 148 -13.40 -19.54 -3.73
N GLY A 149 -13.24 -18.52 -4.58
CA GLY A 149 -12.18 -18.44 -5.56
C GLY A 149 -11.06 -17.52 -5.10
N PHE A 150 -9.87 -17.74 -5.67
CA PHE A 150 -8.68 -16.90 -5.47
C PHE A 150 -8.14 -16.43 -6.83
N CYS A 151 -7.58 -15.21 -6.83
CA CYS A 151 -6.87 -14.63 -7.98
C CYS A 151 -5.72 -13.72 -7.55
#